data_0e66d4a1f86c33e8ad1cf73b905222d5
#
_entry.id   0e66d4a1f86c33e8ad1cf73b905222d5
#
_cell.length_a   1.000
_cell.length_b   1.000
_cell.length_c   1.000
_cell.angle_alpha   90.00
_cell.angle_beta   90.00
_cell.angle_gamma   90.00
#
_symmetry.space_group_name_H-M   'P 1'
#
loop_
_entity.id
_entity.type
_entity.pdbx_description
1 polymer ?
#
loop_
_entity_poly.entity_id
_entity_poly.type
_entity_poly.pdbx_seq_one_letter_code
_entity_poly.pdbx_strand_id
1 'polypeptide(L)'
;MRWLACELHTHTLHSDGSQTLDELVKGAVDLGFDAIALTDHNTMSGLIGKDEIEKKYELYIIPGMEWTTFYGHMVTIGLHEFADWRDVSREHIEKGIAAVHQHGGIAGIAHPFRIGSPACTGCFWEYEITDWSSVDYIEVWSGTFPSIRTDNHRAFDLWTQKLNEGYRIAATSGRDWHSQDKTIDPISVTYLGIEEGANMTSHHPDRLIRSLREGRVSVTMGPLLTLTLSAGETLYPLGSMIPAPLPETRNTKQQLLMHIALDFSVRVGKWSLPEQPLRLVLFSNLGEEGYAEVVVQHNEHVLELEMPLSTNDEASTRRWIRAECWGTMQGAYVRIAFTNAIYWEEGGKTL
;
A
#
# COMPACT_ATOMS: atom_id res chain seq x y z
N MET A 1 -13.80 -4.31 9.81
CA MET A 1 -13.19 -3.74 8.58
C MET A 1 -13.13 -4.84 7.54
N ARG A 2 -13.50 -4.57 6.28
CA ARG A 2 -13.37 -5.51 5.16
C ARG A 2 -12.13 -5.11 4.34
N TRP A 3 -11.30 -6.09 4.00
CA TRP A 3 -10.09 -5.89 3.22
C TRP A 3 -10.32 -6.33 1.77
N LEU A 4 -10.02 -5.45 0.82
CA LEU A 4 -10.11 -5.73 -0.61
C LEU A 4 -8.72 -5.84 -1.22
N ALA A 5 -8.50 -6.91 -1.98
CA ALA A 5 -7.26 -7.18 -2.70
C ALA A 5 -7.19 -6.31 -3.97
N CYS A 6 -6.21 -5.44 -4.06
CA CYS A 6 -6.07 -4.48 -5.16
C CYS A 6 -4.74 -4.65 -5.88
N GLU A 7 -4.78 -4.57 -7.23
CA GLU A 7 -3.62 -4.33 -8.08
C GLU A 7 -3.67 -2.87 -8.52
N LEU A 8 -2.65 -2.09 -8.16
CA LEU A 8 -2.69 -0.64 -8.30
C LEU A 8 -1.87 -0.08 -9.47
N HIS A 9 -1.24 -0.95 -10.29
CA HIS A 9 -0.39 -0.50 -11.39
C HIS A 9 -0.50 -1.45 -12.60
N THR A 10 -1.32 -1.07 -13.58
CA THR A 10 -1.65 -1.93 -14.73
C THR A 10 -1.73 -1.17 -16.03
N HIS A 11 -1.38 -1.85 -17.13
CA HIS A 11 -1.33 -1.29 -18.48
C HIS A 11 -2.09 -2.14 -19.49
N THR A 12 -2.64 -1.49 -20.49
CA THR A 12 -3.36 -2.12 -21.60
C THR A 12 -2.78 -1.72 -22.96
N LEU A 13 -3.41 -2.19 -24.03
CA LEU A 13 -3.11 -1.77 -25.44
C LEU A 13 -3.30 -0.26 -25.67
N HIS A 14 -3.83 0.49 -24.70
CA HIS A 14 -3.98 1.94 -24.80
C HIS A 14 -2.67 2.69 -24.49
N SER A 15 -1.69 1.99 -23.95
CA SER A 15 -0.30 2.44 -23.82
C SER A 15 0.66 1.39 -24.40
N ASP A 16 1.43 0.73 -23.58
CA ASP A 16 2.45 -0.25 -23.98
C ASP A 16 2.19 -1.67 -23.42
N GLY A 17 1.05 -1.88 -22.77
CA GLY A 17 0.60 -3.21 -22.41
C GLY A 17 0.20 -4.04 -23.63
N SER A 18 0.30 -5.36 -23.54
CA SER A 18 -0.05 -6.31 -24.58
C SER A 18 -1.40 -7.01 -24.34
N GLN A 19 -2.28 -6.41 -23.54
CA GLN A 19 -3.56 -6.94 -23.11
C GLN A 19 -4.67 -5.90 -23.24
N THR A 20 -5.86 -6.35 -23.57
CA THR A 20 -7.08 -5.54 -23.50
C THR A 20 -7.52 -5.37 -22.05
N LEU A 21 -8.42 -4.39 -21.78
CA LEU A 21 -9.02 -4.24 -20.45
C LEU A 21 -9.78 -5.50 -20.02
N ASP A 22 -10.48 -6.18 -20.94
CA ASP A 22 -11.20 -7.43 -20.66
C ASP A 22 -10.24 -8.57 -20.22
N GLU A 23 -9.12 -8.72 -20.92
CA GLU A 23 -8.07 -9.70 -20.58
C GLU A 23 -7.39 -9.37 -19.24
N LEU A 24 -7.10 -8.10 -18.99
CA LEU A 24 -6.52 -7.63 -17.73
C LEU A 24 -7.44 -7.95 -16.55
N VAL A 25 -8.72 -7.56 -16.65
CA VAL A 25 -9.69 -7.78 -15.57
C VAL A 25 -9.94 -9.28 -15.35
N LYS A 26 -10.04 -10.06 -16.44
CA LYS A 26 -10.15 -11.53 -16.32
C LYS A 26 -8.94 -12.11 -15.58
N GLY A 27 -7.72 -11.69 -15.92
CA GLY A 27 -6.51 -12.13 -15.24
C GLY A 27 -6.48 -11.71 -13.77
N ALA A 28 -6.99 -10.53 -13.45
CA ALA A 28 -7.09 -10.04 -12.07
C ALA A 28 -8.06 -10.90 -11.23
N VAL A 29 -9.23 -11.22 -11.78
CA VAL A 29 -10.18 -12.17 -11.14
C VAL A 29 -9.57 -13.55 -10.96
N ASP A 30 -8.87 -14.06 -11.97
CA ASP A 30 -8.20 -15.35 -11.90
C ASP A 30 -7.10 -15.37 -10.81
N LEU A 31 -6.51 -14.23 -10.47
CA LEU A 31 -5.55 -14.04 -9.38
C LEU A 31 -6.19 -13.68 -8.03
N GLY A 32 -7.53 -13.50 -7.99
CA GLY A 32 -8.30 -13.22 -6.78
C GLY A 32 -8.20 -11.77 -6.30
N PHE A 33 -8.03 -10.81 -7.23
CA PHE A 33 -8.17 -9.39 -6.93
C PHE A 33 -9.65 -8.99 -6.89
N ASP A 34 -9.97 -8.03 -6.02
CA ASP A 34 -11.30 -7.39 -5.92
C ASP A 34 -11.34 -6.08 -6.72
N ALA A 35 -10.19 -5.46 -6.93
CA ALA A 35 -10.06 -4.22 -7.68
C ALA A 35 -8.74 -4.13 -8.43
N ILE A 36 -8.74 -3.39 -9.54
CA ILE A 36 -7.52 -2.92 -10.22
C ILE A 36 -7.55 -1.41 -10.36
N ALA A 37 -6.40 -0.77 -10.42
CA ALA A 37 -6.27 0.57 -10.98
C ALA A 37 -5.78 0.46 -12.43
N LEU A 38 -6.51 1.05 -13.38
CA LEU A 38 -6.06 1.14 -14.76
C LEU A 38 -5.23 2.41 -14.92
N THR A 39 -3.95 2.24 -15.22
CA THR A 39 -2.94 3.30 -15.15
C THR A 39 -2.09 3.37 -16.42
N ASP A 40 -2.73 3.27 -17.59
CA ASP A 40 -2.05 3.42 -18.89
C ASP A 40 -1.19 4.69 -18.95
N HIS A 41 -0.03 4.63 -19.59
CA HIS A 41 0.91 5.74 -19.70
C HIS A 41 0.27 6.98 -20.34
N ASN A 42 0.20 8.06 -19.58
CA ASN A 42 -0.21 9.39 -20.06
C ASN A 42 -1.59 9.45 -20.73
N THR A 43 -2.47 8.48 -20.49
CA THR A 43 -3.80 8.43 -21.09
C THR A 43 -4.81 7.76 -20.16
N MET A 44 -6.07 8.18 -20.29
CA MET A 44 -7.22 7.53 -19.65
C MET A 44 -8.13 6.84 -20.67
N SER A 45 -7.70 6.73 -21.94
CA SER A 45 -8.52 6.15 -23.00
C SER A 45 -8.84 4.66 -22.80
N GLY A 46 -8.03 3.94 -22.04
CA GLY A 46 -8.27 2.54 -21.65
C GLY A 46 -9.55 2.32 -20.80
N LEU A 47 -10.09 3.38 -20.20
CA LEU A 47 -11.31 3.33 -19.39
C LEU A 47 -12.61 3.25 -20.20
N ILE A 48 -12.52 3.32 -21.54
CA ILE A 48 -13.69 3.18 -22.43
C ILE A 48 -14.28 1.77 -22.24
N GLY A 49 -15.59 1.70 -21.90
CA GLY A 49 -16.29 0.44 -21.67
C GLY A 49 -16.04 -0.17 -20.26
N LYS A 50 -15.41 0.58 -19.35
CA LYS A 50 -15.11 0.16 -17.98
C LYS A 50 -16.32 -0.42 -17.25
N ASP A 51 -17.46 0.27 -17.28
CA ASP A 51 -18.65 -0.09 -16.50
C ASP A 51 -19.26 -1.45 -16.91
N GLU A 52 -19.19 -1.79 -18.21
CA GLU A 52 -19.63 -3.09 -18.71
C GLU A 52 -18.70 -4.22 -18.25
N ILE A 53 -17.40 -3.94 -18.20
CA ILE A 53 -16.39 -4.90 -17.75
C ILE A 53 -16.46 -5.10 -16.25
N GLU A 54 -16.59 -4.05 -15.46
CA GLU A 54 -16.82 -4.13 -14.00
C GLU A 54 -18.04 -5.01 -13.70
N LYS A 55 -19.15 -4.76 -14.39
CA LYS A 55 -20.37 -5.54 -14.23
C LYS A 55 -20.22 -6.99 -14.66
N LYS A 56 -19.46 -7.26 -15.72
CA LYS A 56 -19.23 -8.61 -16.26
C LYS A 56 -18.45 -9.48 -15.29
N TYR A 57 -17.47 -8.91 -14.60
CA TYR A 57 -16.53 -9.65 -13.78
C TYR A 57 -16.71 -9.42 -12.27
N GLU A 58 -17.62 -8.53 -11.87
CA GLU A 58 -17.84 -8.12 -10.48
C GLU A 58 -16.56 -7.62 -9.79
N LEU A 59 -15.68 -6.95 -10.56
CA LEU A 59 -14.40 -6.41 -10.12
C LEU A 59 -14.41 -4.88 -10.29
N TYR A 60 -13.89 -4.13 -9.32
CA TYR A 60 -13.82 -2.67 -9.39
C TYR A 60 -12.62 -2.20 -10.21
N ILE A 61 -12.83 -1.23 -11.11
CA ILE A 61 -11.79 -0.58 -11.88
C ILE A 61 -11.64 0.86 -11.38
N ILE A 62 -10.55 1.12 -10.69
CA ILE A 62 -10.20 2.47 -10.23
C ILE A 62 -9.63 3.22 -11.43
N PRO A 63 -10.24 4.35 -11.85
CA PRO A 63 -9.72 5.13 -12.94
C PRO A 63 -8.40 5.81 -12.55
N GLY A 64 -7.44 5.81 -13.44
CA GLY A 64 -6.13 6.38 -13.18
C GLY A 64 -5.31 6.56 -14.44
N MET A 65 -4.07 6.93 -14.23
CA MET A 65 -3.07 7.14 -15.29
C MET A 65 -1.68 7.10 -14.66
N GLU A 66 -0.71 6.48 -15.31
CA GLU A 66 0.68 6.68 -14.94
C GLU A 66 1.27 7.84 -15.75
N TRP A 67 1.64 8.91 -15.07
CA TRP A 67 2.47 9.96 -15.66
C TRP A 67 3.86 9.41 -15.91
N THR A 68 4.21 9.28 -17.16
CA THR A 68 5.52 8.82 -17.62
C THR A 68 6.27 9.99 -18.20
N THR A 69 7.31 10.40 -17.51
CA THR A 69 8.11 11.57 -17.83
C THR A 69 9.61 11.25 -17.84
N PHE A 70 10.45 12.21 -18.23
CA PHE A 70 11.91 12.04 -18.16
C PHE A 70 12.48 12.08 -16.74
N TYR A 71 11.72 12.58 -15.74
CA TYR A 71 12.18 12.82 -14.38
C TYR A 71 11.60 11.82 -13.36
N GLY A 72 10.81 10.88 -13.80
CA GLY A 72 10.16 9.90 -12.95
C GLY A 72 8.77 9.57 -13.43
N HIS A 73 8.22 8.51 -12.83
CA HIS A 73 6.86 8.06 -13.07
C HIS A 73 6.00 8.28 -11.83
N MET A 74 4.75 8.66 -12.05
CA MET A 74 3.78 8.90 -10.98
C MET A 74 2.45 8.24 -11.32
N VAL A 75 2.05 7.27 -10.51
CA VAL A 75 0.74 6.63 -10.65
C VAL A 75 -0.31 7.49 -9.98
N THR A 76 -1.23 8.04 -10.77
CA THR A 76 -2.35 8.85 -10.32
C THR A 76 -3.63 8.04 -10.44
N ILE A 77 -4.37 7.84 -9.34
CA ILE A 77 -5.56 7.00 -9.29
C ILE A 77 -6.72 7.70 -8.61
N GLY A 78 -7.95 7.26 -8.92
CA GLY A 78 -9.18 7.89 -8.44
C GLY A 78 -9.55 9.16 -9.22
N LEU A 79 -8.99 9.34 -10.42
CA LEU A 79 -9.24 10.51 -11.25
C LEU A 79 -10.65 10.48 -11.86
N HIS A 80 -11.42 11.54 -11.67
CA HIS A 80 -12.69 11.74 -12.37
C HIS A 80 -12.50 12.37 -13.76
N GLU A 81 -11.40 13.09 -13.95
CA GLU A 81 -11.03 13.77 -15.18
C GLU A 81 -9.52 13.65 -15.43
N PHE A 82 -9.11 13.88 -16.67
CA PHE A 82 -7.70 13.86 -17.07
C PHE A 82 -6.92 14.98 -16.36
N ALA A 83 -5.89 14.61 -15.60
CA ALA A 83 -4.95 15.55 -15.00
C ALA A 83 -3.72 15.70 -15.90
N ASP A 84 -3.50 16.92 -16.43
CA ASP A 84 -2.41 17.19 -17.36
C ASP A 84 -1.05 17.29 -16.64
N TRP A 85 -0.10 16.49 -17.06
CA TRP A 85 1.25 16.42 -16.53
C TRP A 85 2.27 17.27 -17.32
N ARG A 86 1.90 17.78 -18.51
CA ARG A 86 2.84 18.43 -19.43
C ARG A 86 3.34 19.80 -18.94
N ASP A 87 2.61 20.43 -18.05
CA ASP A 87 2.97 21.72 -17.46
C ASP A 87 3.82 21.62 -16.17
N VAL A 88 4.22 20.39 -15.75
CA VAL A 88 5.09 20.22 -14.60
C VAL A 88 6.55 20.19 -15.00
N SER A 89 7.39 20.90 -14.25
CA SER A 89 8.85 20.82 -14.37
C SER A 89 9.44 19.98 -13.25
N ARG A 90 10.72 19.67 -13.38
CA ARG A 90 11.46 18.90 -12.36
C ARG A 90 11.34 19.50 -10.96
N GLU A 91 11.32 20.83 -10.87
CA GLU A 91 11.30 21.61 -9.61
C GLU A 91 9.88 21.92 -9.12
N HIS A 92 8.83 21.58 -9.88
CA HIS A 92 7.46 22.00 -9.59
C HIS A 92 6.42 20.88 -9.79
N ILE A 93 6.74 19.66 -9.38
CA ILE A 93 5.83 18.51 -9.47
C ILE A 93 4.55 18.72 -8.63
N GLU A 94 4.64 19.48 -7.53
CA GLU A 94 3.51 19.73 -6.62
C GLU A 94 2.33 20.43 -7.32
N LYS A 95 2.58 21.22 -8.37
CA LYS A 95 1.49 21.79 -9.17
C LYS A 95 0.64 20.74 -9.86
N GLY A 96 1.31 19.71 -10.38
CA GLY A 96 0.64 18.58 -11.00
C GLY A 96 -0.09 17.73 -9.97
N ILE A 97 0.53 17.45 -8.82
CA ILE A 97 -0.11 16.73 -7.73
C ILE A 97 -1.36 17.46 -7.25
N ALA A 98 -1.29 18.79 -7.10
CA ALA A 98 -2.46 19.60 -6.76
C ALA A 98 -3.59 19.50 -7.80
N ALA A 99 -3.27 19.41 -9.11
CA ALA A 99 -4.27 19.17 -10.12
C ALA A 99 -4.90 17.77 -10.01
N VAL A 100 -4.11 16.74 -9.72
CA VAL A 100 -4.63 15.39 -9.42
C VAL A 100 -5.63 15.43 -8.26
N HIS A 101 -5.28 16.11 -7.16
CA HIS A 101 -6.16 16.25 -6.01
C HIS A 101 -7.46 17.04 -6.35
N GLN A 102 -7.37 18.08 -7.18
CA GLN A 102 -8.54 18.83 -7.66
C GLN A 102 -9.51 17.97 -8.47
N HIS A 103 -8.99 16.97 -9.22
CA HIS A 103 -9.79 16.00 -9.96
C HIS A 103 -10.21 14.77 -9.12
N GLY A 104 -10.09 14.85 -7.80
CA GLY A 104 -10.54 13.83 -6.84
C GLY A 104 -9.55 12.67 -6.63
N GLY A 105 -8.48 12.60 -7.41
CA GLY A 105 -7.48 11.54 -7.34
C GLY A 105 -6.45 11.72 -6.23
N ILE A 106 -5.56 10.75 -6.17
CA ILE A 106 -4.35 10.73 -5.34
C ILE A 106 -3.13 10.42 -6.22
N ALA A 107 -1.96 10.88 -5.79
CA ALA A 107 -0.73 10.78 -6.52
C ALA A 107 0.33 9.99 -5.76
N GLY A 108 0.89 8.96 -6.40
CA GLY A 108 1.93 8.11 -5.84
C GLY A 108 3.16 8.02 -6.72
N ILE A 109 4.33 8.03 -6.09
CA ILE A 109 5.59 7.82 -6.79
C ILE A 109 5.68 6.35 -7.19
N ALA A 110 5.78 6.08 -8.50
CA ALA A 110 5.94 4.73 -9.04
C ALA A 110 7.41 4.31 -8.98
N HIS A 111 7.67 3.08 -8.50
CA HIS A 111 8.99 2.41 -8.56
C HIS A 111 10.22 3.34 -8.55
N PRO A 112 10.41 4.22 -7.54
CA PRO A 112 11.28 5.40 -7.60
C PRO A 112 12.77 5.13 -7.91
N PHE A 113 13.22 3.89 -7.73
CA PHE A 113 14.62 3.51 -7.94
C PHE A 113 14.83 2.51 -9.08
N ARG A 114 13.80 2.30 -9.91
CA ARG A 114 13.93 1.43 -11.08
C ARG A 114 14.89 2.07 -12.09
N ILE A 115 15.89 1.31 -12.53
CA ILE A 115 16.78 1.74 -13.59
C ILE A 115 16.05 1.54 -14.93
N GLY A 116 15.90 2.60 -15.68
CA GLY A 116 15.29 2.57 -17.00
C GLY A 116 16.12 1.79 -18.02
N SER A 117 15.47 1.37 -19.07
CA SER A 117 16.07 0.80 -20.27
C SER A 117 15.90 1.78 -21.43
N PRO A 118 16.52 1.54 -22.60
CA PRO A 118 16.23 2.38 -23.79
C PRO A 118 14.75 2.44 -24.17
N ALA A 119 13.94 1.44 -23.77
CA ALA A 119 12.50 1.41 -23.99
C ALA A 119 11.68 2.05 -22.85
N CYS A 120 12.26 2.18 -21.66
CA CYS A 120 11.64 2.80 -20.48
C CYS A 120 12.56 3.92 -19.99
N THR A 121 12.36 5.14 -20.49
CA THR A 121 13.12 6.32 -20.06
C THR A 121 12.45 6.99 -18.85
N GLY A 122 13.26 7.61 -17.98
CA GLY A 122 12.73 8.35 -16.82
C GLY A 122 12.14 7.49 -15.71
N CYS A 123 12.40 6.16 -15.69
CA CYS A 123 11.88 5.29 -14.63
C CYS A 123 12.45 5.63 -13.24
N PHE A 124 13.64 6.20 -13.16
CA PHE A 124 14.26 6.64 -11.93
C PHE A 124 13.69 8.00 -11.51
N TRP A 125 13.30 8.15 -10.24
CA TRP A 125 12.73 9.39 -9.73
C TRP A 125 13.78 10.49 -9.56
N GLU A 126 13.60 11.60 -10.26
CA GLU A 126 14.48 12.77 -10.24
C GLU A 126 13.74 14.09 -9.97
N TYR A 127 12.42 14.05 -9.77
CA TYR A 127 11.68 15.23 -9.37
C TYR A 127 12.08 15.70 -7.97
N GLU A 128 12.21 17.02 -7.82
CA GLU A 128 12.43 17.66 -6.54
C GLU A 128 11.09 17.88 -5.85
N ILE A 129 10.89 17.25 -4.69
CA ILE A 129 9.71 17.41 -3.86
C ILE A 129 10.08 18.29 -2.68
N THR A 130 9.52 19.49 -2.61
CA THR A 130 9.75 20.44 -1.53
C THR A 130 8.80 20.22 -0.36
N ASP A 131 7.58 19.76 -0.65
CA ASP A 131 6.58 19.39 0.34
C ASP A 131 6.08 17.95 0.13
N TRP A 132 6.64 17.02 0.89
CA TRP A 132 6.26 15.61 0.86
C TRP A 132 4.86 15.33 1.39
N SER A 133 4.19 16.30 2.04
CA SER A 133 2.80 16.14 2.44
C SER A 133 1.83 16.12 1.25
N SER A 134 2.29 16.57 0.08
CA SER A 134 1.53 16.50 -1.18
C SER A 134 1.49 15.08 -1.78
N VAL A 135 2.44 14.21 -1.45
CA VAL A 135 2.53 12.84 -1.97
C VAL A 135 1.66 11.91 -1.12
N ASP A 136 0.69 11.25 -1.73
CA ASP A 136 -0.23 10.37 -1.01
C ASP A 136 0.38 8.99 -0.71
N TYR A 137 1.17 8.43 -1.66
CA TYR A 137 1.78 7.11 -1.47
C TYR A 137 3.07 6.92 -2.28
N ILE A 138 3.82 5.88 -1.91
CA ILE A 138 5.00 5.40 -2.65
C ILE A 138 4.79 3.93 -2.98
N GLU A 139 4.94 3.54 -4.25
CA GLU A 139 5.03 2.16 -4.66
C GLU A 139 6.39 1.60 -4.24
N VAL A 140 6.42 0.97 -3.06
CA VAL A 140 7.66 0.44 -2.48
C VAL A 140 7.99 -0.96 -2.99
N TRP A 141 6.98 -1.69 -3.49
CA TRP A 141 7.12 -2.97 -4.13
C TRP A 141 6.56 -2.91 -5.56
N SER A 142 7.44 -3.10 -6.54
CA SER A 142 7.09 -3.11 -7.95
C SER A 142 7.54 -4.40 -8.61
N GLY A 143 6.70 -4.94 -9.52
CA GLY A 143 6.96 -6.17 -10.26
C GLY A 143 6.63 -7.43 -9.48
N THR A 144 7.15 -8.57 -9.98
CA THR A 144 7.01 -9.89 -9.33
C THR A 144 8.17 -10.16 -8.39
N PHE A 145 7.94 -10.98 -7.35
CA PHE A 145 8.85 -11.24 -6.24
C PHE A 145 9.55 -9.97 -5.73
N PRO A 146 8.79 -8.94 -5.37
CA PRO A 146 9.33 -7.60 -5.15
C PRO A 146 10.31 -7.51 -3.98
N SER A 147 10.19 -8.38 -2.98
CA SER A 147 11.02 -8.32 -1.77
C SER A 147 12.48 -8.77 -1.95
N ILE A 148 12.86 -9.33 -3.12
CA ILE A 148 14.27 -9.63 -3.42
C ILE A 148 14.95 -8.56 -4.27
N ARG A 149 14.19 -7.54 -4.72
CA ARG A 149 14.68 -6.53 -5.65
C ARG A 149 15.33 -5.36 -4.92
N THR A 150 16.55 -5.01 -5.32
CA THR A 150 17.33 -3.94 -4.67
C THR A 150 16.67 -2.56 -4.83
N ASP A 151 16.05 -2.28 -5.97
CA ASP A 151 15.30 -1.05 -6.22
C ASP A 151 14.11 -0.90 -5.25
N ASN A 152 13.40 -1.99 -4.98
CA ASN A 152 12.29 -2.02 -4.03
C ASN A 152 12.76 -1.89 -2.56
N HIS A 153 13.93 -2.42 -2.21
CA HIS A 153 14.52 -2.18 -0.89
C HIS A 153 14.79 -0.69 -0.69
N ARG A 154 15.38 -0.01 -1.68
CA ARG A 154 15.62 1.44 -1.63
C ARG A 154 14.31 2.25 -1.54
N ALA A 155 13.26 1.82 -2.25
CA ALA A 155 11.94 2.45 -2.18
C ALA A 155 11.31 2.29 -0.79
N PHE A 156 11.46 1.12 -0.18
CA PHE A 156 11.00 0.86 1.19
C PHE A 156 11.78 1.69 2.22
N ASP A 157 13.09 1.85 2.03
CA ASP A 157 13.93 2.70 2.88
C ASP A 157 13.55 4.18 2.75
N LEU A 158 13.28 4.66 1.53
CA LEU A 158 12.77 6.02 1.28
C LEU A 158 11.45 6.25 2.03
N TRP A 159 10.50 5.33 1.90
CA TRP A 159 9.22 5.41 2.63
C TRP A 159 9.46 5.48 4.15
N THR A 160 10.31 4.59 4.70
CA THR A 160 10.65 4.58 6.12
C THR A 160 11.30 5.89 6.56
N GLN A 161 12.19 6.46 5.73
CA GLN A 161 12.78 7.77 5.98
C GLN A 161 11.70 8.87 6.07
N LYS A 162 10.73 8.87 5.14
CA LYS A 162 9.65 9.87 5.15
C LYS A 162 8.74 9.74 6.37
N LEU A 163 8.45 8.52 6.82
CA LEU A 163 7.77 8.30 8.10
C LEU A 163 8.57 8.87 9.28
N ASN A 164 9.90 8.68 9.30
CA ASN A 164 10.78 9.24 10.33
C ASN A 164 10.85 10.78 10.31
N GLU A 165 10.69 11.38 9.14
CA GLU A 165 10.59 12.83 8.96
C GLU A 165 9.22 13.40 9.42
N GLY A 166 8.23 12.52 9.69
CA GLY A 166 6.90 12.88 10.19
C GLY A 166 5.81 12.92 9.11
N TYR A 167 6.13 12.56 7.88
CA TYR A 167 5.12 12.51 6.80
C TYR A 167 4.23 11.28 6.91
N ARG A 168 2.96 11.44 6.55
CA ARG A 168 1.95 10.38 6.53
C ARG A 168 1.71 9.91 5.10
N ILE A 169 2.67 9.19 4.56
CA ILE A 169 2.65 8.68 3.19
C ILE A 169 2.36 7.19 3.25
N ALA A 170 1.41 6.71 2.45
CA ALA A 170 1.12 5.28 2.36
C ALA A 170 2.20 4.56 1.53
N ALA A 171 2.39 3.27 1.80
CA ALA A 171 3.19 2.38 0.96
C ALA A 171 2.29 1.36 0.27
N THR A 172 2.56 1.12 -1.01
CA THR A 172 1.80 0.19 -1.84
C THR A 172 2.69 -0.82 -2.55
N SER A 173 2.06 -1.79 -3.19
CA SER A 173 2.66 -2.55 -4.27
C SER A 173 1.86 -2.38 -5.55
N GLY A 174 2.55 -2.50 -6.69
CA GLY A 174 1.99 -2.58 -8.01
C GLY A 174 2.82 -3.51 -8.88
N ARG A 175 2.18 -4.33 -9.69
CA ARG A 175 2.92 -5.27 -10.54
C ARG A 175 3.57 -4.57 -11.72
N ASP A 176 3.09 -3.37 -12.08
CA ASP A 176 3.43 -2.71 -13.35
C ASP A 176 3.10 -3.68 -14.50
N TRP A 177 1.81 -4.06 -14.56
CA TRP A 177 1.33 -5.26 -15.22
C TRP A 177 0.97 -5.00 -16.68
N HIS A 178 1.85 -5.45 -17.60
CA HIS A 178 1.74 -5.19 -19.05
C HIS A 178 1.23 -6.37 -19.86
N SER A 179 1.28 -7.62 -19.32
CA SER A 179 0.93 -8.82 -20.07
C SER A 179 0.36 -9.92 -19.18
N GLN A 180 -0.37 -10.85 -19.79
CA GLN A 180 -0.88 -12.05 -19.13
C GLN A 180 0.16 -13.19 -19.04
N ASP A 181 1.45 -12.85 -19.10
CA ASP A 181 2.51 -13.83 -18.99
C ASP A 181 2.48 -14.57 -17.66
N LYS A 182 2.56 -15.88 -17.73
CA LYS A 182 2.60 -16.72 -16.54
C LYS A 182 3.93 -16.54 -15.81
N THR A 183 3.86 -16.36 -14.51
CA THR A 183 5.02 -16.34 -13.64
C THR A 183 4.86 -17.35 -12.51
N ILE A 184 5.99 -17.91 -12.09
CA ILE A 184 6.08 -18.72 -10.85
C ILE A 184 6.48 -17.84 -9.66
N ASP A 185 6.88 -16.61 -9.92
CA ASP A 185 7.28 -15.66 -8.89
C ASP A 185 6.09 -15.22 -8.04
N PRO A 186 6.28 -15.00 -6.75
CA PRO A 186 5.25 -14.46 -5.88
C PRO A 186 4.75 -13.10 -6.37
N ILE A 187 3.43 -12.94 -6.40
CA ILE A 187 2.77 -11.69 -6.75
C ILE A 187 2.32 -11.00 -5.47
N SER A 188 2.74 -9.75 -5.30
CA SER A 188 2.28 -8.93 -4.19
C SER A 188 0.89 -8.35 -4.44
N VAL A 189 0.22 -8.03 -3.35
CA VAL A 189 -1.14 -7.46 -3.31
C VAL A 189 -1.15 -6.31 -2.32
N THR A 190 -1.76 -5.22 -2.72
CA THR A 190 -2.13 -4.13 -1.81
C THR A 190 -3.56 -4.36 -1.31
N TYR A 191 -3.73 -4.66 -0.03
CA TYR A 191 -5.03 -4.73 0.61
C TYR A 191 -5.44 -3.36 1.12
N LEU A 192 -6.64 -2.92 0.77
CA LEU A 192 -7.25 -1.67 1.23
C LEU A 192 -8.41 -1.98 2.17
N GLY A 193 -8.34 -1.44 3.41
CA GLY A 193 -9.33 -1.67 4.46
C GLY A 193 -10.48 -0.69 4.36
N ILE A 194 -11.70 -1.16 4.09
CA ILE A 194 -12.91 -0.35 4.06
C ILE A 194 -13.78 -0.63 5.30
N GLU A 195 -14.38 0.43 5.86
CA GLU A 195 -15.28 0.29 6.99
C GLU A 195 -16.57 -0.40 6.57
N GLU A 196 -17.03 -1.35 7.40
CA GLU A 196 -18.32 -1.99 7.26
C GLU A 196 -19.43 -1.07 7.80
N GLY A 197 -20.58 -1.04 7.12
CA GLY A 197 -21.76 -0.29 7.62
C GLY A 197 -21.95 1.12 7.08
N ALA A 198 -20.99 1.72 6.38
CA ALA A 198 -21.26 2.92 5.58
C ALA A 198 -22.17 2.54 4.40
N ASN A 199 -23.25 3.31 4.18
CA ASN A 199 -24.22 3.07 3.11
C ASN A 199 -23.54 2.57 1.83
N MET A 200 -23.91 1.36 1.39
CA MET A 200 -23.39 0.66 0.22
C MET A 200 -23.62 1.40 -1.11
N THR A 201 -24.14 2.62 -1.07
CA THR A 201 -24.49 3.46 -2.22
C THR A 201 -23.38 4.39 -2.69
N SER A 202 -22.28 4.57 -1.92
CA SER A 202 -21.11 5.28 -2.43
C SER A 202 -20.28 4.36 -3.32
N HIS A 203 -19.85 4.84 -4.48
CA HIS A 203 -18.99 4.10 -5.39
C HIS A 203 -17.80 3.50 -4.65
N HIS A 204 -17.57 2.20 -4.78
CA HIS A 204 -16.47 1.49 -4.11
C HIS A 204 -15.08 2.07 -4.41
N PRO A 205 -14.77 2.54 -5.65
CA PRO A 205 -13.50 3.21 -5.95
C PRO A 205 -13.17 4.37 -5.01
N ASP A 206 -14.13 5.27 -4.72
CA ASP A 206 -13.89 6.42 -3.83
C ASP A 206 -13.55 5.98 -2.40
N ARG A 207 -14.12 4.88 -1.94
CA ARG A 207 -13.82 4.30 -0.61
C ARG A 207 -12.42 3.69 -0.58
N LEU A 208 -11.99 3.07 -1.69
CA LEU A 208 -10.63 2.54 -1.83
C LEU A 208 -9.60 3.67 -1.83
N ILE A 209 -9.85 4.75 -2.59
CA ILE A 209 -9.00 5.94 -2.61
C ILE A 209 -8.89 6.56 -1.22
N ARG A 210 -10.01 6.69 -0.51
CA ARG A 210 -10.01 7.18 0.87
C ARG A 210 -9.20 6.25 1.79
N SER A 211 -9.37 4.94 1.68
CA SER A 211 -8.64 3.95 2.47
C SER A 211 -7.12 4.08 2.26
N LEU A 212 -6.70 4.24 1.01
CA LEU A 212 -5.29 4.43 0.67
C LEU A 212 -4.75 5.75 1.24
N ARG A 213 -5.47 6.86 1.05
CA ARG A 213 -5.09 8.18 1.59
C ARG A 213 -4.99 8.17 3.12
N GLU A 214 -5.85 7.43 3.79
CA GLU A 214 -5.85 7.33 5.25
C GLU A 214 -4.82 6.30 5.77
N GLY A 215 -4.13 5.57 4.90
CA GLY A 215 -3.12 4.58 5.30
C GLY A 215 -3.70 3.28 5.86
N ARG A 216 -4.97 2.95 5.58
CA ARG A 216 -5.56 1.64 5.90
C ARG A 216 -5.13 0.61 4.86
N VAL A 217 -3.85 0.31 4.87
CA VAL A 217 -3.16 -0.46 3.83
C VAL A 217 -2.31 -1.56 4.44
N SER A 218 -2.38 -2.74 3.84
CA SER A 218 -1.46 -3.86 4.07
C SER A 218 -0.98 -4.42 2.75
N VAL A 219 0.30 -4.76 2.66
CA VAL A 219 0.92 -5.28 1.44
C VAL A 219 1.51 -6.65 1.72
N THR A 220 1.23 -7.63 0.85
CA THR A 220 1.67 -9.00 1.07
C THR A 220 1.87 -9.79 -0.22
N MET A 221 2.75 -10.80 -0.17
CA MET A 221 2.85 -11.89 -1.16
C MET A 221 2.22 -13.19 -0.64
N GLY A 222 1.60 -13.18 0.53
CA GLY A 222 1.03 -14.36 1.20
C GLY A 222 -0.23 -14.02 2.00
N PRO A 223 -0.26 -14.35 3.31
CA PRO A 223 -1.40 -14.03 4.17
C PRO A 223 -1.56 -12.52 4.36
N LEU A 224 -2.79 -12.09 4.62
CA LEU A 224 -3.07 -10.71 4.98
C LEU A 224 -2.57 -10.44 6.40
N LEU A 225 -1.67 -9.47 6.54
CA LEU A 225 -1.17 -8.99 7.82
C LEU A 225 -1.96 -7.75 8.25
N THR A 226 -2.53 -7.76 9.46
CA THR A 226 -3.20 -6.58 10.01
C THR A 226 -2.63 -6.18 11.35
N LEU A 227 -2.81 -4.90 11.72
CA LEU A 227 -2.30 -4.31 12.94
C LEU A 227 -3.36 -3.38 13.53
N THR A 228 -3.59 -3.49 14.84
CA THR A 228 -4.43 -2.58 15.61
C THR A 228 -3.75 -2.32 16.96
N LEU A 229 -3.73 -1.07 17.40
CA LEU A 229 -3.29 -0.74 18.75
C LEU A 229 -4.51 -0.56 19.66
N SER A 230 -4.48 -1.16 20.84
CA SER A 230 -5.45 -0.86 21.89
C SER A 230 -4.82 -0.04 23.01
N ALA A 231 -5.55 0.97 23.45
CA ALA A 231 -5.26 1.79 24.61
C ALA A 231 -6.49 1.77 25.55
N GLY A 232 -6.50 0.83 26.48
CA GLY A 232 -7.70 0.49 27.24
C GLY A 232 -8.79 -0.05 26.31
N GLU A 233 -9.98 0.57 26.32
CA GLU A 233 -11.11 0.18 25.46
C GLU A 233 -11.04 0.79 24.05
N THR A 234 -10.14 1.74 23.82
CA THR A 234 -10.04 2.42 22.51
C THR A 234 -9.14 1.65 21.57
N LEU A 235 -9.63 1.40 20.35
CA LEU A 235 -8.90 0.72 19.28
C LEU A 235 -8.47 1.72 18.20
N TYR A 236 -7.23 1.62 17.80
CA TYR A 236 -6.60 2.41 16.75
C TYR A 236 -6.13 1.47 15.62
N PRO A 237 -6.93 1.28 14.55
CA PRO A 237 -6.52 0.49 13.40
C PRO A 237 -5.47 1.20 12.55
N LEU A 238 -4.98 0.53 11.50
CA LEU A 238 -4.04 1.11 10.53
C LEU A 238 -4.51 2.48 10.03
N GLY A 239 -3.58 3.41 9.90
CA GLY A 239 -3.82 4.78 9.49
C GLY A 239 -4.33 5.72 10.59
N SER A 240 -4.65 5.19 11.77
CA SER A 240 -5.10 6.03 12.90
C SER A 240 -4.01 6.97 13.37
N MET A 241 -4.44 8.13 13.90
CA MET A 241 -3.64 9.06 14.68
C MET A 241 -3.97 8.89 16.15
N ILE A 242 -2.97 8.59 16.96
CA ILE A 242 -3.07 8.47 18.41
C ILE A 242 -2.84 9.84 19.01
N PRO A 243 -3.79 10.37 19.81
CA PRO A 243 -3.64 11.69 20.41
C PRO A 243 -2.51 11.71 21.46
N ALA A 244 -1.85 12.87 21.60
CA ALA A 244 -0.89 13.14 22.65
C ALA A 244 -1.38 14.30 23.54
N PRO A 245 -1.57 14.14 24.88
CA PRO A 245 -1.38 12.88 25.61
C PRO A 245 -2.49 11.87 25.33
N LEU A 246 -2.19 10.58 25.53
CA LEU A 246 -3.23 9.54 25.50
C LEU A 246 -4.35 9.90 26.47
N PRO A 247 -5.63 9.64 26.14
CA PRO A 247 -6.73 9.90 27.02
C PRO A 247 -6.49 9.24 28.39
N GLU A 248 -6.38 10.03 29.45
CA GLU A 248 -6.20 9.51 30.80
C GLU A 248 -7.43 8.69 31.22
N THR A 249 -7.26 7.38 31.40
CA THR A 249 -8.20 6.64 32.23
C THR A 249 -7.82 6.84 33.68
N ARG A 250 -8.77 7.34 34.46
CA ARG A 250 -8.63 7.61 35.90
C ARG A 250 -8.21 6.35 36.64
N ASN A 251 -6.94 6.10 36.89
CA ASN A 251 -6.38 5.15 37.86
C ASN A 251 -5.43 4.04 37.41
N THR A 252 -4.98 3.89 36.17
CA THR A 252 -3.94 2.89 35.86
C THR A 252 -3.00 3.41 34.76
N LYS A 253 -1.69 3.09 34.85
CA LYS A 253 -0.77 3.18 33.71
C LYS A 253 -1.37 2.32 32.60
N GLN A 254 -1.89 2.97 31.56
CA GLN A 254 -2.58 2.32 30.46
C GLN A 254 -1.57 1.48 29.70
N GLN A 255 -1.76 0.16 29.70
CA GLN A 255 -0.94 -0.74 28.90
C GLN A 255 -1.37 -0.57 27.43
N LEU A 256 -0.41 -0.30 26.55
CA LEU A 256 -0.61 -0.32 25.11
C LEU A 256 -0.38 -1.74 24.61
N LEU A 257 -1.33 -2.29 23.88
CA LEU A 257 -1.22 -3.61 23.24
C LEU A 257 -1.34 -3.49 21.73
N MET A 258 -0.42 -4.13 21.03
CA MET A 258 -0.49 -4.30 19.58
C MET A 258 -1.15 -5.64 19.28
N HIS A 259 -2.27 -5.61 18.59
CA HIS A 259 -2.95 -6.79 18.06
C HIS A 259 -2.51 -6.99 16.62
N ILE A 260 -1.85 -8.12 16.36
CA ILE A 260 -1.33 -8.50 15.04
C ILE A 260 -2.12 -9.73 14.60
N ALA A 261 -2.66 -9.70 13.38
CA ALA A 261 -3.30 -10.87 12.81
C ALA A 261 -2.74 -11.20 11.43
N LEU A 262 -2.57 -12.51 11.19
CA LEU A 262 -2.26 -13.10 9.88
C LEU A 262 -3.48 -13.92 9.43
N ASP A 263 -4.12 -13.51 8.35
CA ASP A 263 -5.23 -14.22 7.74
C ASP A 263 -4.77 -15.02 6.52
N PHE A 264 -4.76 -16.34 6.67
CA PHE A 264 -4.36 -17.31 5.62
C PHE A 264 -5.56 -17.70 4.73
N SER A 265 -6.78 -17.28 5.06
CA SER A 265 -7.98 -17.58 4.30
C SER A 265 -8.16 -16.71 3.06
N VAL A 266 -7.39 -15.62 2.97
CA VAL A 266 -7.46 -14.70 1.83
C VAL A 266 -6.82 -15.30 0.58
N ARG A 267 -7.47 -15.15 -0.57
CA ARG A 267 -6.93 -15.56 -1.88
C ARG A 267 -6.35 -16.98 -1.88
N VAL A 268 -7.02 -17.93 -1.25
CA VAL A 268 -6.58 -19.34 -1.16
C VAL A 268 -6.29 -19.92 -2.54
N GLY A 269 -5.13 -20.57 -2.68
CA GLY A 269 -4.67 -21.15 -3.95
C GLY A 269 -4.08 -20.16 -4.95
N LYS A 270 -3.99 -18.86 -4.60
CA LYS A 270 -3.37 -17.82 -5.45
C LYS A 270 -1.95 -17.45 -5.00
N TRP A 271 -1.52 -17.95 -3.86
CA TRP A 271 -0.17 -17.81 -3.32
C TRP A 271 0.23 -19.11 -2.62
N SER A 272 1.51 -19.30 -2.39
CA SER A 272 2.06 -20.45 -1.69
C SER A 272 3.14 -20.01 -0.71
N LEU A 273 3.04 -20.50 0.50
CA LEU A 273 4.03 -20.30 1.54
C LEU A 273 4.31 -21.69 2.16
N PRO A 274 5.57 -22.17 2.17
CA PRO A 274 5.90 -23.43 2.82
C PRO A 274 5.70 -23.32 4.33
N GLU A 275 5.43 -24.47 4.97
CA GLU A 275 5.41 -24.54 6.44
C GLU A 275 6.77 -24.19 7.01
N GLN A 276 6.78 -23.20 7.86
CA GLN A 276 7.98 -22.65 8.46
C GLN A 276 7.64 -21.76 9.65
N PRO A 277 8.58 -21.50 10.55
CA PRO A 277 8.45 -20.39 11.48
C PRO A 277 8.40 -19.06 10.69
N LEU A 278 7.43 -18.20 11.07
CA LEU A 278 7.34 -16.83 10.58
C LEU A 278 7.76 -15.90 11.71
N ARG A 279 8.54 -14.88 11.38
CA ARG A 279 8.91 -13.83 12.31
C ARG A 279 8.03 -12.61 12.08
N LEU A 280 7.22 -12.25 13.07
CA LEU A 280 6.42 -11.03 13.11
C LEU A 280 7.19 -9.99 13.91
N VAL A 281 7.38 -8.80 13.34
CA VAL A 281 8.21 -7.75 13.93
C VAL A 281 7.43 -6.44 13.94
N LEU A 282 7.51 -5.73 15.07
CA LEU A 282 7.04 -4.35 15.20
C LEU A 282 8.22 -3.40 14.98
N PHE A 283 8.07 -2.49 14.04
CA PHE A 283 9.04 -1.42 13.75
C PHE A 283 8.42 -0.04 13.94
N SER A 284 9.23 0.89 14.45
CA SER A 284 8.89 2.31 14.57
C SER A 284 10.09 3.18 14.19
N ASN A 285 9.97 4.50 14.39
CA ASN A 285 11.12 5.41 14.31
C ASN A 285 12.21 5.14 15.38
N LEU A 286 11.92 4.31 16.38
CA LEU A 286 12.88 3.88 17.41
C LEU A 286 13.61 2.59 17.03
N GLY A 287 13.28 1.98 15.88
CA GLY A 287 13.81 0.70 15.42
C GLY A 287 12.87 -0.45 15.69
N GLU A 288 13.41 -1.66 15.91
CA GLU A 288 12.65 -2.86 16.28
C GLU A 288 12.15 -2.74 17.73
N GLU A 289 10.83 -2.74 17.92
CA GLU A 289 10.20 -2.60 19.25
C GLU A 289 9.76 -3.93 19.86
N GLY A 290 9.77 -4.97 19.09
CA GLY A 290 9.45 -6.32 19.52
C GLY A 290 9.25 -7.27 18.36
N TYR A 291 9.34 -8.56 18.64
CA TYR A 291 9.06 -9.61 17.65
C TYR A 291 8.46 -10.85 18.33
N ALA A 292 7.81 -11.67 17.51
CA ALA A 292 7.36 -13.00 17.85
C ALA A 292 7.69 -13.97 16.71
N GLU A 293 8.10 -15.18 17.06
CA GLU A 293 8.18 -16.28 16.10
C GLU A 293 6.91 -17.13 16.25
N VAL A 294 6.24 -17.38 15.13
CA VAL A 294 4.99 -18.12 15.10
C VAL A 294 5.10 -19.26 14.11
N VAL A 295 4.53 -20.39 14.46
CA VAL A 295 4.41 -21.55 13.56
C VAL A 295 2.93 -21.74 13.28
N VAL A 296 2.55 -21.58 12.02
CA VAL A 296 1.16 -21.76 11.60
C VAL A 296 0.84 -23.24 11.50
N GLN A 297 -0.25 -23.66 12.13
CA GLN A 297 -0.72 -25.04 12.04
C GLN A 297 -1.60 -25.26 10.83
N HIS A 298 -1.60 -26.46 10.26
CA HIS A 298 -2.29 -26.86 9.02
C HIS A 298 -3.77 -26.45 8.89
N ASN A 299 -4.47 -26.21 10.01
CA ASN A 299 -5.90 -25.89 10.04
C ASN A 299 -6.18 -24.47 10.55
N GLU A 300 -5.14 -23.68 10.76
CA GLU A 300 -5.30 -22.33 11.29
C GLU A 300 -5.53 -21.36 10.13
N HIS A 301 -6.75 -20.79 10.08
CA HIS A 301 -7.11 -19.81 9.05
C HIS A 301 -6.67 -18.39 9.42
N VAL A 302 -6.71 -18.06 10.71
CA VAL A 302 -6.29 -16.77 11.25
C VAL A 302 -5.44 -17.01 12.48
N LEU A 303 -4.25 -16.43 12.50
CA LEU A 303 -3.38 -16.41 13.68
C LEU A 303 -3.43 -14.99 14.25
N GLU A 304 -3.78 -14.90 15.55
CA GLU A 304 -3.81 -13.62 16.26
C GLU A 304 -2.81 -13.66 17.41
N LEU A 305 -2.11 -12.56 17.62
CA LEU A 305 -1.22 -12.40 18.78
C LEU A 305 -1.26 -10.96 19.31
N GLU A 306 -0.98 -10.85 20.59
CA GLU A 306 -0.86 -9.58 21.30
C GLU A 306 0.59 -9.35 21.72
N MET A 307 1.08 -8.15 21.50
CA MET A 307 2.41 -7.73 21.91
C MET A 307 2.30 -6.44 22.74
N PRO A 308 2.80 -6.43 23.99
CA PRO A 308 2.81 -5.21 24.78
C PRO A 308 3.79 -4.21 24.17
N LEU A 309 3.36 -2.95 24.10
CA LEU A 309 4.18 -1.85 23.61
C LEU A 309 4.77 -1.07 24.79
N SER A 310 6.07 -0.77 24.72
CA SER A 310 6.75 0.02 25.76
C SER A 310 6.15 1.43 25.88
N THR A 311 6.05 1.91 27.13
CA THR A 311 5.59 3.26 27.48
C THR A 311 6.65 4.03 28.31
N ASN A 312 7.93 3.64 28.19
CA ASN A 312 9.04 4.36 28.84
C ASN A 312 9.28 5.76 28.21
N ASP A 313 10.22 6.52 28.76
CA ASP A 313 10.51 7.88 28.28
C ASP A 313 10.96 7.92 26.82
N GLU A 314 11.73 6.92 26.33
CA GLU A 314 12.09 6.81 24.92
C GLU A 314 10.87 6.60 24.04
N ALA A 315 9.90 5.80 24.50
CA ALA A 315 8.65 5.57 23.79
C ALA A 315 7.80 6.84 23.64
N SER A 316 8.03 7.86 24.43
CA SER A 316 7.37 9.18 24.27
C SER A 316 7.73 9.89 22.96
N THR A 317 8.81 9.48 22.29
CA THR A 317 9.24 10.02 20.99
C THR A 317 8.80 9.17 19.80
N ARG A 318 7.97 8.13 20.04
CA ARG A 318 7.42 7.33 18.95
C ARG A 318 6.49 8.16 18.08
N ARG A 319 6.72 8.13 16.77
CA ARG A 319 5.94 8.86 15.77
C ARG A 319 5.02 7.97 14.96
N TRP A 320 5.44 6.73 14.73
CA TRP A 320 4.71 5.73 13.96
C TRP A 320 5.11 4.32 14.38
N ILE A 321 4.25 3.34 14.08
CA ILE A 321 4.54 1.92 14.23
C ILE A 321 3.88 1.13 13.11
N ARG A 322 4.57 0.09 12.61
CA ARG A 322 4.07 -0.88 11.63
C ARG A 322 4.46 -2.30 12.02
N ALA A 323 3.77 -3.28 11.43
CA ALA A 323 4.13 -4.69 11.54
C ALA A 323 4.73 -5.20 10.22
N GLU A 324 5.68 -6.13 10.32
CA GLU A 324 6.28 -6.84 9.21
C GLU A 324 6.27 -8.34 9.49
N CYS A 325 6.01 -9.15 8.45
CA CYS A 325 6.10 -10.61 8.48
C CYS A 325 7.27 -11.07 7.64
N TRP A 326 8.15 -11.87 8.21
CA TRP A 326 9.35 -12.39 7.56
C TRP A 326 9.33 -13.91 7.54
N GLY A 327 9.86 -14.49 6.46
CA GLY A 327 10.00 -15.93 6.29
C GLY A 327 10.69 -16.28 4.99
N THR A 328 10.73 -17.56 4.66
CA THR A 328 11.38 -18.05 3.45
C THR A 328 10.36 -18.26 2.33
N MET A 329 10.59 -17.63 1.18
CA MET A 329 9.85 -17.85 -0.06
C MET A 329 10.84 -18.19 -1.18
N GLN A 330 10.60 -19.27 -1.90
CA GLN A 330 11.46 -19.75 -3.00
C GLN A 330 12.96 -19.77 -2.65
N GLY A 331 13.29 -20.16 -1.41
CA GLY A 331 14.66 -20.29 -0.93
C GLY A 331 15.32 -19.00 -0.43
N ALA A 332 14.64 -17.85 -0.49
CA ALA A 332 15.14 -16.60 0.04
C ALA A 332 14.40 -16.22 1.32
N TYR A 333 15.13 -15.80 2.37
CA TYR A 333 14.54 -15.22 3.58
C TYR A 333 14.21 -13.75 3.33
N VAL A 334 12.93 -13.42 3.32
CA VAL A 334 12.42 -12.14 2.82
C VAL A 334 11.28 -11.59 3.68
N ARG A 335 11.00 -10.31 3.55
CA ARG A 335 9.74 -9.71 4.00
C ARG A 335 8.61 -10.25 3.12
N ILE A 336 7.66 -10.97 3.73
CA ILE A 336 6.49 -11.56 3.06
C ILE A 336 5.34 -10.57 3.02
N ALA A 337 5.16 -9.82 4.14
CA ALA A 337 4.12 -8.82 4.29
C ALA A 337 4.58 -7.65 5.16
N PHE A 338 3.95 -6.51 4.98
CA PHE A 338 4.07 -5.37 5.87
C PHE A 338 2.76 -4.58 5.92
N THR A 339 2.51 -3.90 7.04
CA THR A 339 1.41 -2.97 7.17
C THR A 339 1.87 -1.53 6.92
N ASN A 340 0.96 -0.64 6.58
CA ASN A 340 1.17 0.78 6.77
C ASN A 340 1.18 1.10 8.27
N ALA A 341 1.33 2.37 8.63
CA ALA A 341 1.60 2.74 10.01
C ALA A 341 0.34 3.15 10.78
N ILE A 342 0.41 3.03 12.10
CA ILE A 342 -0.36 3.78 13.07
C ILE A 342 0.55 4.92 13.55
N TYR A 343 0.00 6.13 13.74
CA TYR A 343 0.76 7.35 13.97
C TYR A 343 0.48 7.93 15.34
N TRP A 344 1.41 8.72 15.88
CA TRP A 344 1.22 9.53 17.09
C TRP A 344 1.23 11.01 16.74
N GLU A 345 0.34 11.78 17.38
CA GLU A 345 0.42 13.25 17.33
C GLU A 345 1.72 13.71 17.99
N GLU A 346 2.42 14.66 17.36
CA GLU A 346 3.54 15.31 18.01
C GLU A 346 3.04 16.17 19.19
N GLY A 347 3.54 15.90 20.40
CA GLY A 347 3.15 16.64 21.58
C GLY A 347 3.45 18.13 21.46
N GLY A 348 2.43 18.93 21.18
CA GLY A 348 2.46 20.39 21.33
C GLY A 348 2.97 21.21 20.15
N LYS A 349 3.05 20.69 18.94
CA LYS A 349 3.18 21.51 17.72
C LYS A 349 1.95 21.29 16.84
N THR A 350 0.96 22.15 17.03
CA THR A 350 -0.07 22.39 15.99
C THR A 350 0.66 23.01 14.80
N LEU A 351 0.67 22.35 13.66
CA LEU A 351 1.13 22.91 12.38
C LEU A 351 0.15 23.99 11.90
#